data_5a83abba7cfceb4518bbd483f01accf0
#
_entry.id   5a83abba7cfceb4518bbd483f01accf0
#
_cell.length_a   1.000
_cell.length_b   1.000
_cell.length_c   1.000
_cell.angle_alpha   90.00
_cell.angle_beta   90.00
_cell.angle_gamma   90.00
#
_symmetry.space_group_name_H-M   'P 1'
#
loop_
_entity.id
_entity.type
_entity.pdbx_description
1 polymer ?
#
loop_
_entity_poly.entity_id
_entity_poly.type
_entity_poly.pdbx_seq_one_letter_code
_entity_poly.pdbx_strand_id
1 'polypeptide(L)'
;IDLCTILANALDNAVEASKLVDNAVISVHAVQDSAVFMLTVSNPTLHPVEIKNNTVKTTKLDSVNHGFGIGSIRSAAKKYNGEVNLKYENGYFTVEVMMIMRKGARNDEQ
;
A
#
# COMPACT_ATOMS: atom_id res chain seq x y z
N ILE A 1 -0.95 -2.30 15.69
CA ILE A 1 -2.29 -1.97 15.36
C ILE A 1 -2.40 -1.25 14.04
N ASP A 2 -1.69 -0.14 13.94
CA ASP A 2 -1.68 0.59 12.68
C ASP A 2 -1.07 -0.25 11.58
N LEU A 3 -0.10 -1.09 11.92
CA LEU A 3 0.51 -1.96 10.94
C LEU A 3 -0.50 -2.97 10.41
N CYS A 4 -1.33 -3.51 11.28
CA CYS A 4 -2.37 -4.42 10.86
C CYS A 4 -3.39 -3.71 9.96
N THR A 5 -3.70 -2.47 10.28
CA THR A 5 -4.61 -1.67 9.47
C THR A 5 -4.02 -1.43 8.08
N ILE A 6 -2.75 -1.09 8.03
CA ILE A 6 -2.06 -0.87 6.76
C ILE A 6 -2.10 -2.13 5.92
N LEU A 7 -1.76 -3.25 6.52
CA LEU A 7 -1.73 -4.51 5.80
C LEU A 7 -3.12 -4.91 5.31
N ALA A 8 -4.12 -4.81 6.19
CA ALA A 8 -5.48 -5.16 5.82
C ALA A 8 -5.98 -4.29 4.67
N ASN A 9 -5.76 -2.99 4.74
CA ASN A 9 -6.18 -2.09 3.69
C ASN A 9 -5.46 -2.35 2.38
N ALA A 10 -4.16 -2.64 2.47
CA ALA A 10 -3.39 -2.91 1.27
C ALA A 10 -3.85 -4.21 0.61
N LEU A 11 -4.13 -5.23 1.41
CA LEU A 11 -4.60 -6.49 0.88
C LEU A 11 -6.01 -6.38 0.30
N ASP A 12 -6.91 -5.68 0.99
CA ASP A 12 -8.25 -5.48 0.49
C ASP A 12 -8.21 -4.77 -0.84
N ASN A 13 -7.36 -3.76 -0.95
CA ASN A 13 -7.21 -3.01 -2.17
C ASN A 13 -6.70 -3.91 -3.29
N ALA A 14 -5.73 -4.75 -3.00
CA ALA A 14 -5.14 -5.65 -3.98
C ALA A 14 -6.15 -6.69 -4.45
N VAL A 15 -6.92 -7.25 -3.53
CA VAL A 15 -7.93 -8.24 -3.86
C VAL A 15 -8.99 -7.62 -4.75
N GLU A 16 -9.46 -6.44 -4.38
CA GLU A 16 -10.49 -5.76 -5.14
C GLU A 16 -10.00 -5.43 -6.55
N ALA A 17 -8.77 -4.95 -6.66
CA ALA A 17 -8.22 -4.55 -7.95
C ALA A 17 -7.97 -5.73 -8.87
N SER A 18 -7.70 -6.91 -8.32
CA SER A 18 -7.39 -8.06 -9.15
C SER A 18 -8.58 -9.01 -9.35
N LYS A 19 -9.73 -8.63 -8.85
CA LYS A 19 -10.92 -9.46 -8.87
C LYS A 19 -11.29 -10.01 -10.24
N LEU A 20 -11.11 -9.23 -11.28
CA LEU A 20 -11.46 -9.64 -12.62
C LEU A 20 -10.31 -10.24 -13.42
N VAL A 21 -9.18 -10.43 -12.79
CA VAL A 21 -8.01 -10.99 -13.46
C VAL A 21 -7.97 -12.49 -13.18
N ASP A 22 -7.94 -13.30 -14.24
CA ASP A 22 -7.87 -14.74 -14.07
C ASP A 22 -6.53 -15.16 -13.49
N ASN A 23 -6.58 -16.06 -12.54
CA ASN A 23 -5.36 -16.59 -11.91
C ASN A 23 -4.48 -15.50 -11.33
N ALA A 24 -5.10 -14.49 -10.75
CA ALA A 24 -4.35 -13.39 -10.18
C ALA A 24 -3.51 -13.86 -9.00
N VAL A 25 -2.28 -13.37 -8.95
CA VAL A 25 -1.38 -13.66 -7.86
C VAL A 25 -1.03 -12.33 -7.19
N ILE A 26 -1.31 -12.24 -5.91
CA ILE A 26 -0.98 -11.06 -5.13
C ILE A 26 0.29 -11.34 -4.35
N SER A 27 1.28 -10.48 -4.49
CA SER A 27 2.55 -10.66 -3.81
C SER A 27 2.67 -9.71 -2.63
N VAL A 28 3.09 -10.23 -1.51
CA VAL A 28 3.31 -9.43 -0.31
C VAL A 28 4.73 -9.64 0.15
N HIS A 29 5.45 -8.57 0.36
CA HIS A 29 6.84 -8.63 0.76
C HIS A 29 7.05 -7.67 1.92
N ALA A 30 7.66 -8.15 2.97
CA ALA A 30 7.93 -7.29 4.13
C ALA A 30 9.36 -7.50 4.56
N VAL A 31 10.06 -6.38 4.76
CA VAL A 31 11.46 -6.42 5.14
C VAL A 31 11.69 -5.39 6.23
N GLN A 32 12.47 -5.74 7.22
CA GLN A 32 12.87 -4.78 8.23
C GLN A 32 14.39 -4.76 8.31
N ASP A 33 14.97 -3.57 8.21
CA ASP A 33 16.39 -3.40 8.29
C ASP A 33 16.62 -2.26 9.28
N SER A 34 17.19 -2.58 10.42
CA SER A 34 17.37 -1.63 11.51
C SER A 34 16.03 -1.01 11.89
N ALA A 35 15.92 0.29 11.77
CA ALA A 35 14.70 1.00 12.16
C ALA A 35 13.71 1.15 11.00
N VAL A 36 14.05 0.70 9.82
CA VAL A 36 13.20 0.90 8.65
C VAL A 36 12.43 -0.37 8.33
N PHE A 37 11.13 -0.24 8.19
CA PHE A 37 10.28 -1.35 7.79
C PHE A 37 9.68 -1.02 6.43
N MET A 38 9.74 -1.97 5.51
CA MET A 38 9.15 -1.80 4.17
C MET A 38 8.16 -2.89 3.89
N LEU A 39 6.98 -2.50 3.45
CA LEU A 39 5.96 -3.43 3.05
C LEU A 39 5.62 -3.15 1.60
N THR A 40 5.61 -4.18 0.78
CA THR A 40 5.29 -4.06 -0.64
C THR A 40 4.16 -5.03 -0.96
N VAL A 41 3.11 -4.52 -1.57
CA VAL A 41 1.98 -5.34 -2.00
C VAL A 41 1.75 -5.07 -3.47
N SER A 42 1.81 -6.13 -4.29
CA SER A 42 1.63 -6.02 -5.73
C SER A 42 0.47 -6.88 -6.19
N ASN A 43 -0.29 -6.37 -7.12
CA ASN A 43 -1.38 -7.13 -7.71
C ASN A 43 -1.51 -6.83 -9.19
N PRO A 44 -1.98 -7.80 -9.97
CA PRO A 44 -2.25 -7.54 -11.38
C PRO A 44 -3.56 -6.77 -11.50
N THR A 45 -3.72 -6.05 -12.60
CA THR A 45 -4.96 -5.34 -12.86
C THR A 45 -5.45 -5.67 -14.26
N LEU A 46 -6.75 -5.60 -14.46
CA LEU A 46 -7.33 -5.87 -15.76
C LEU A 46 -7.04 -4.73 -16.72
N HIS A 47 -7.05 -3.51 -16.22
CA HIS A 47 -6.79 -2.32 -17.01
C HIS A 47 -5.59 -1.56 -16.48
N PRO A 48 -4.89 -0.83 -17.36
CA PRO A 48 -3.75 -0.04 -16.89
C PRO A 48 -4.14 0.96 -15.83
N VAL A 49 -3.23 1.20 -14.91
CA VAL A 49 -3.43 2.18 -13.84
C VAL A 49 -2.51 3.36 -14.13
N GLU A 50 -3.08 4.53 -14.14
CA GLU A 50 -2.31 5.73 -14.40
C GLU A 50 -1.95 6.40 -13.08
N ILE A 51 -0.66 6.60 -12.85
CA ILE A 51 -0.18 7.23 -11.63
C ILE A 51 0.46 8.56 -11.99
N LYS A 52 0.00 9.61 -11.31
CA LYS A 52 0.54 10.93 -11.53
C LYS A 52 0.80 11.57 -10.18
N ASN A 53 2.01 12.05 -9.97
CA ASN A 53 2.41 12.65 -8.70
C ASN A 53 2.16 11.70 -7.54
N ASN A 54 2.55 10.44 -7.75
CA ASN A 54 2.41 9.41 -6.73
C ASN A 54 0.96 9.22 -6.28
N THR A 55 0.02 9.44 -7.18
CA THR A 55 -1.40 9.29 -6.90
C THR A 55 -2.06 8.61 -8.08
N VAL A 56 -2.98 7.71 -7.81
CA VAL A 56 -3.71 7.04 -8.85
C VAL A 56 -4.72 8.02 -9.44
N LYS A 57 -4.70 8.14 -10.77
CA LYS A 57 -5.66 8.98 -11.45
C LYS A 57 -6.90 8.12 -11.69
N THR A 58 -8.00 8.51 -11.09
CA THR A 58 -9.21 7.71 -11.18
C THR A 58 -10.30 8.42 -11.94
N THR A 59 -11.22 7.61 -12.51
CA THR A 59 -12.44 8.15 -13.10
C THR A 59 -13.42 8.29 -11.96
N LYS A 60 -14.59 8.83 -12.25
CA LYS A 60 -15.62 8.96 -11.24
C LYS A 60 -16.01 7.62 -10.64
N LEU A 61 -16.12 6.62 -11.50
CA LEU A 61 -16.51 5.30 -11.02
C LEU A 61 -15.44 4.71 -10.14
N ASP A 62 -14.20 4.86 -10.56
CA ASP A 62 -13.11 4.28 -9.81
C ASP A 62 -12.95 4.95 -8.46
N SER A 63 -13.18 6.22 -8.37
CA SER A 63 -12.98 6.92 -7.11
C SER A 63 -13.94 6.44 -6.04
N VAL A 64 -15.09 5.94 -6.42
CA VAL A 64 -16.04 5.40 -5.47
C VAL A 64 -15.53 4.09 -4.89
N ASN A 65 -14.84 3.32 -5.72
CA ASN A 65 -14.43 1.98 -5.32
C ASN A 65 -12.99 1.85 -4.83
N HIS A 66 -12.12 2.73 -5.25
CA HIS A 66 -10.71 2.49 -5.06
C HIS A 66 -9.93 3.57 -4.31
N GLY A 67 -10.55 4.57 -3.82
CA GLY A 67 -9.83 5.66 -3.21
C GLY A 67 -9.49 5.45 -1.75
N PHE A 68 -10.30 4.69 -1.07
CA PHE A 68 -10.22 4.66 0.38
C PHE A 68 -9.01 3.95 0.96
N GLY A 69 -8.64 2.84 0.38
CA GLY A 69 -7.56 2.06 0.91
C GLY A 69 -6.24 2.83 0.93
N ILE A 70 -5.93 3.50 -0.16
CA ILE A 70 -4.68 4.23 -0.27
C ILE A 70 -4.63 5.39 0.70
N GLY A 71 -5.73 6.12 0.83
CA GLY A 71 -5.78 7.24 1.77
C GLY A 71 -5.54 6.80 3.19
N SER A 72 -6.15 5.71 3.60
CA SER A 72 -5.98 5.18 4.93
C SER A 72 -4.54 4.70 5.15
N ILE A 73 -3.95 4.08 4.13
CA ILE A 73 -2.59 3.60 4.22
C ILE A 73 -1.63 4.79 4.40
N ARG A 74 -1.84 5.86 3.63
CA ARG A 74 -1.00 7.04 3.76
C ARG A 74 -1.12 7.67 5.14
N SER A 75 -2.34 7.76 5.66
CA SER A 75 -2.54 8.33 6.98
C SER A 75 -1.86 7.51 8.06
N ALA A 76 -1.97 6.20 7.97
CA ALA A 76 -1.33 5.33 8.96
C ALA A 76 0.19 5.40 8.86
N ALA A 77 0.71 5.43 7.64
CA ALA A 77 2.16 5.49 7.47
C ALA A 77 2.74 6.77 8.06
N LYS A 78 2.02 7.86 7.96
CA LYS A 78 2.48 9.12 8.50
C LYS A 78 2.72 9.07 10.01
N LYS A 79 1.95 8.28 10.70
CA LYS A 79 2.12 8.14 12.14
C LYS A 79 3.47 7.53 12.49
N TYR A 80 4.08 6.84 11.53
CA TYR A 80 5.40 6.23 11.74
C TYR A 80 6.47 6.97 10.95
N ASN A 81 6.22 8.23 10.61
CA ASN A 81 7.15 9.03 9.83
C ASN A 81 7.49 8.34 8.53
N GLY A 82 6.50 7.70 7.95
CA GLY A 82 6.70 6.94 6.73
C GLY A 82 6.03 7.56 5.54
N GLU A 83 6.12 6.87 4.44
CA GLU A 83 5.50 7.33 3.21
C GLU A 83 5.09 6.16 2.37
N VAL A 84 4.22 6.44 1.40
CA VAL A 84 3.69 5.44 0.50
C VAL A 84 4.09 5.82 -0.91
N ASN A 85 4.56 4.84 -1.66
CA ASN A 85 4.95 5.04 -3.04
C ASN A 85 4.15 4.10 -3.92
N LEU A 86 3.60 4.62 -5.00
CA LEU A 86 2.78 3.82 -5.91
C LEU A 86 3.50 3.63 -7.22
N LYS A 87 3.39 2.42 -7.78
CA LYS A 87 4.02 2.10 -9.05
C LYS A 87 3.07 1.26 -9.89
N TYR A 88 3.21 1.37 -11.20
CA TYR A 88 2.49 0.49 -12.10
C TYR A 88 3.46 0.07 -13.19
N GLU A 89 3.67 -1.23 -13.32
CA GLU A 89 4.66 -1.73 -14.25
C GLU A 89 4.30 -3.13 -14.70
N ASN A 90 4.36 -3.37 -15.99
CA ASN A 90 4.10 -4.71 -16.54
C ASN A 90 2.79 -5.33 -16.11
N GLY A 91 1.76 -4.50 -16.01
CA GLY A 91 0.43 -5.00 -15.64
C GLY A 91 0.21 -5.15 -14.16
N TYR A 92 1.18 -4.79 -13.34
CA TYR A 92 1.07 -4.90 -11.88
C TYR A 92 1.08 -3.55 -11.20
N PHE A 93 0.14 -3.37 -10.29
CA PHE A 93 0.07 -2.18 -9.46
C PHE A 93 0.71 -2.53 -8.12
N THR A 94 1.61 -1.69 -7.66
CA THR A 94 2.37 -1.95 -6.44
C THR A 94 2.23 -0.79 -5.47
N VAL A 95 1.97 -1.12 -4.22
CA VAL A 95 1.95 -0.16 -3.13
C VAL A 95 3.15 -0.48 -2.25
N GLU A 96 4.03 0.49 -2.08
CA GLU A 96 5.18 0.35 -1.20
C GLU A 96 4.98 1.27 -0.02
N VAL A 97 5.07 0.71 1.18
CA VAL A 97 4.91 1.50 2.41
C VAL A 97 6.22 1.41 3.17
N MET A 98 6.80 2.57 3.47
CA MET A 98 8.02 2.61 4.26
C MET A 98 7.70 3.28 5.57
N MET A 99 8.16 2.71 6.67
CA MET A 99 7.91 3.25 7.99
C MET A 99 9.17 3.22 8.82
N ILE A 100 9.29 4.18 9.74
CA ILE A 100 10.40 4.22 10.66
C ILE A 100 9.93 3.63 11.98
N MET A 101 10.48 2.49 12.33
CA MET A 101 10.09 1.80 13.54
C MET A 101 11.16 1.98 14.59
N ARG A 102 11.11 3.10 15.27
CA ARG A 102 12.14 3.40 16.25
C ARG A 102 11.94 2.66 17.54
N LYS A 103 12.86 1.78 17.77
CA LYS A 103 12.85 1.04 18.99
C LYS A 103 12.97 1.91 20.21
N GLY A 104 13.89 2.82 20.16
CA GLY A 104 14.12 3.69 21.29
C GLY A 104 12.94 4.53 21.66
N ALA A 105 12.28 5.04 20.67
CA ALA A 105 11.14 5.89 20.93
C ALA A 105 10.08 5.14 21.68
N ARG A 106 9.94 3.87 21.39
CA ARG A 106 8.96 3.09 22.05
C ARG A 106 9.36 2.74 23.43
N ASN A 107 10.60 2.49 23.63
CA ASN A 107 11.04 2.11 24.91
C ASN A 107 11.06 3.20 25.89
N ASP A 108 11.19 4.38 25.44
CA ASP A 108 11.25 5.47 26.30
C ASP A 108 10.06 5.59 27.10
N GLU A 109 9.04 5.09 26.60
CA GLU A 109 7.89 5.23 27.31
C GLU A 109 7.69 4.11 28.17
N GLN A 110 8.55 3.23 28.21
CA GLN A 110 8.29 2.16 29.11
C GLN A 110 9.03 2.18 30.31
#